data_e9ef3393fd18d5d4251ba675c7cbe475
#
_entry.id   e9ef3393fd18d5d4251ba675c7cbe475
#
_cell.length_a   1.000
_cell.length_b   1.000
_cell.length_c   1.000
_cell.angle_alpha   90.00
_cell.angle_beta   90.00
_cell.angle_gamma   90.00
#
_symmetry.space_group_name_H-M   'P 1'
#
loop_
_entity.id
_entity.type
_entity.pdbx_description
1 polymer ?
#
loop_
_entity_poly.entity_id
_entity_poly.type
_entity_poly.pdbx_seq_one_letter_code
_entity_poly.pdbx_strand_id
1 'polypeptide(L)'
;MLVKTYCAAVNGMEVTTVTVEVSITRGVLYHLTGLADVAVKESHDRIAAALLNVGYKFPVADITANLSPANLRKEGSSFDLPLAIAILAANEKMHSDRLGDYMLVGELSLDGTLQPIKGALPIAIKARAEKFKGLIVPKANEHEAAVVDSLDVYGMSNIMEVINFLNDAYAPEPCFVDTRKEFYDSQYVSDLDFADVRGQESVKRALEVAAAGSHNVIMVGPPGSGKSMMAKRLPSILPPLSLNESLETTQIHSIAGKLKKNTGLIAQRPFRSPHHTISEVALVGGGMTPMPGEITLAHNGVLFTDELPEFNKHTLEVLRQPLEDRTITISRAKYTVTYPCSFMFVASMNPCPCGYYGDTTHHCVCTPGQIQRYLSKISGPLLDRIDLQIELSALPFADISKASPGEASAAIRERVIKARAVQTERFKDHPNIHCNAQMTERMIHQYAEPDEQSKTLLRSAMERLKLSARAYNRILKVARTIADLENSEPVQAHHIAEAIGYRSLDRGDWAERGV
;
A
#
# COMPACT_ATOMS: atom_id res chain seq x y z
N MET A 1 24.30 -35.16 -17.74
CA MET A 1 22.98 -35.40 -17.12
C MET A 1 22.16 -34.10 -17.22
N LEU A 2 20.85 -34.15 -17.48
CA LEU A 2 19.97 -32.97 -17.43
C LEU A 2 19.26 -32.94 -16.07
N VAL A 3 19.39 -31.84 -15.35
CA VAL A 3 18.75 -31.63 -14.04
C VAL A 3 17.82 -30.40 -14.11
N LYS A 4 16.70 -30.46 -13.39
CA LYS A 4 15.74 -29.37 -13.28
C LYS A 4 15.56 -28.98 -11.82
N THR A 5 15.58 -27.66 -11.55
CA THR A 5 15.13 -27.07 -10.30
C THR A 5 14.08 -25.99 -10.60
N TYR A 6 13.34 -25.57 -9.60
CA TYR A 6 12.24 -24.62 -9.77
C TYR A 6 12.48 -23.39 -8.93
N CYS A 7 12.22 -22.24 -9.52
CA CYS A 7 12.34 -20.91 -8.93
C CYS A 7 11.15 -20.06 -9.34
N ALA A 8 11.13 -18.80 -8.97
CA ALA A 8 10.09 -17.88 -9.39
C ALA A 8 10.66 -16.52 -9.82
N ALA A 9 10.03 -15.92 -10.80
CA ALA A 9 10.25 -14.53 -11.20
C ALA A 9 9.04 -13.69 -10.81
N VAL A 10 9.28 -12.58 -10.13
CA VAL A 10 8.26 -11.62 -9.68
C VAL A 10 8.23 -10.45 -10.66
N ASN A 11 7.06 -10.18 -11.26
CA ASN A 11 6.83 -9.07 -12.16
C ASN A 11 5.57 -8.30 -11.73
N GLY A 12 5.75 -7.21 -11.02
CA GLY A 12 4.64 -6.54 -10.35
C GLY A 12 3.98 -7.46 -9.33
N MET A 13 2.65 -7.61 -9.39
CA MET A 13 1.89 -8.52 -8.52
C MET A 13 1.89 -9.97 -9.04
N GLU A 14 2.35 -10.21 -10.26
CA GLU A 14 2.34 -11.53 -10.87
C GLU A 14 3.64 -12.29 -10.58
N VAL A 15 3.50 -13.56 -10.29
CA VAL A 15 4.62 -14.48 -10.09
C VAL A 15 4.54 -15.60 -11.10
N THR A 16 5.64 -15.80 -11.82
CA THR A 16 5.77 -16.86 -12.82
C THR A 16 6.84 -17.86 -12.36
N THR A 17 6.49 -19.14 -12.37
CA THR A 17 7.44 -20.21 -12.08
C THR A 17 8.49 -20.30 -13.19
N VAL A 18 9.75 -20.35 -12.79
CA VAL A 18 10.90 -20.49 -13.67
C VAL A 18 11.53 -21.86 -13.45
N THR A 19 11.57 -22.66 -14.51
CA THR A 19 12.32 -23.91 -14.52
C THR A 19 13.77 -23.61 -14.88
N VAL A 20 14.66 -23.96 -13.97
CA VAL A 20 16.13 -23.89 -14.18
C VAL A 20 16.60 -25.24 -14.64
N GLU A 21 17.03 -25.34 -15.89
CA GLU A 21 17.52 -26.56 -16.51
C GLU A 21 19.03 -26.47 -16.67
N VAL A 22 19.76 -27.43 -16.12
CA VAL A 22 21.23 -27.48 -16.25
C VAL A 22 21.66 -28.80 -16.87
N SER A 23 22.47 -28.69 -17.90
CA SER A 23 23.12 -29.83 -18.57
C SER A 23 24.62 -29.65 -18.54
N ILE A 24 25.35 -30.70 -18.17
CA ILE A 24 26.82 -30.74 -18.13
C ILE A 24 27.33 -31.73 -19.18
N THR A 25 28.29 -31.25 -20.02
CA THR A 25 28.97 -32.04 -21.05
C THR A 25 30.48 -31.78 -20.97
N ARG A 26 31.26 -32.48 -21.83
CA ARG A 26 32.72 -32.28 -21.86
C ARG A 26 33.08 -30.91 -22.46
N GLY A 27 33.93 -30.14 -21.78
CA GLY A 27 34.38 -28.83 -22.23
C GLY A 27 34.75 -27.89 -21.07
N VAL A 28 34.71 -26.57 -21.27
CA VAL A 28 35.12 -25.56 -20.27
C VAL A 28 34.26 -24.31 -20.32
N LEU A 29 33.17 -24.32 -21.07
CA LEU A 29 32.33 -23.14 -21.30
C LEU A 29 31.10 -23.11 -20.40
N TYR A 30 30.70 -21.90 -20.00
CA TYR A 30 29.45 -21.66 -19.29
C TYR A 30 28.50 -20.86 -20.17
N HIS A 31 27.35 -21.44 -20.50
CA HIS A 31 26.29 -20.83 -21.30
C HIS A 31 25.03 -20.65 -20.47
N LEU A 32 24.55 -19.41 -20.36
CA LEU A 32 23.29 -19.09 -19.70
C LEU A 32 22.30 -18.50 -20.71
N THR A 33 21.13 -19.15 -20.83
CA THR A 33 20.05 -18.78 -21.76
C THR A 33 18.75 -18.46 -21.00
N GLY A 34 17.74 -17.85 -21.66
CA GLY A 34 16.44 -17.58 -21.07
C GLY A 34 16.20 -16.15 -20.63
N LEU A 35 16.72 -15.15 -21.39
CA LEU A 35 16.54 -13.71 -21.13
C LEU A 35 17.02 -13.26 -19.73
N ALA A 36 18.16 -13.78 -19.29
CA ALA A 36 18.83 -13.36 -18.06
C ALA A 36 19.32 -11.92 -18.15
N ASP A 37 19.11 -11.12 -17.11
CA ASP A 37 19.69 -9.79 -16.97
C ASP A 37 21.20 -9.85 -16.60
N VAL A 38 21.81 -8.70 -16.34
CA VAL A 38 23.23 -8.62 -15.95
C VAL A 38 23.47 -9.31 -14.61
N ALA A 39 22.60 -9.11 -13.63
CA ALA A 39 22.75 -9.68 -12.29
C ALA A 39 22.66 -11.22 -12.32
N VAL A 40 21.75 -11.78 -13.14
CA VAL A 40 21.64 -13.24 -13.34
C VAL A 40 22.85 -13.78 -14.12
N LYS A 41 23.42 -13.02 -15.05
CA LYS A 41 24.66 -13.44 -15.77
C LYS A 41 25.89 -13.46 -14.86
N GLU A 42 25.98 -12.53 -13.93
CA GLU A 42 27.05 -12.48 -12.91
C GLU A 42 26.90 -13.58 -11.85
N SER A 43 25.80 -14.33 -11.82
CA SER A 43 25.60 -15.43 -10.88
C SER A 43 26.69 -16.50 -10.97
N HIS A 44 27.26 -16.72 -12.16
CA HIS A 44 28.38 -17.67 -12.36
C HIS A 44 29.50 -17.42 -11.37
N ASP A 45 30.00 -16.18 -11.27
CA ASP A 45 31.15 -15.84 -10.43
C ASP A 45 30.79 -15.94 -8.94
N ARG A 46 29.54 -15.51 -8.56
CA ARG A 46 29.07 -15.66 -7.19
C ARG A 46 28.92 -17.12 -6.79
N ILE A 47 28.31 -17.94 -7.63
CA ILE A 47 28.13 -19.38 -7.40
C ILE A 47 29.48 -20.09 -7.30
N ALA A 48 30.41 -19.82 -8.23
CA ALA A 48 31.71 -20.46 -8.23
C ALA A 48 32.50 -20.16 -6.94
N ALA A 49 32.50 -18.90 -6.49
CA ALA A 49 33.14 -18.48 -5.23
C ALA A 49 32.44 -19.10 -4.01
N ALA A 50 31.09 -19.03 -3.95
CA ALA A 50 30.32 -19.60 -2.85
C ALA A 50 30.57 -21.11 -2.69
N LEU A 51 30.49 -21.86 -3.80
CA LEU A 51 30.73 -23.31 -3.79
C LEU A 51 32.16 -23.64 -3.32
N LEU A 52 33.16 -22.89 -3.79
CA LEU A 52 34.56 -23.10 -3.37
C LEU A 52 34.73 -22.90 -1.85
N ASN A 53 34.12 -21.85 -1.31
CA ASN A 53 34.23 -21.52 0.12
C ASN A 53 33.51 -22.52 1.03
N VAL A 54 32.52 -23.24 0.51
CA VAL A 54 31.81 -24.31 1.26
C VAL A 54 32.39 -25.71 0.94
N GLY A 55 33.53 -25.80 0.26
CA GLY A 55 34.25 -27.05 0.03
C GLY A 55 33.89 -27.81 -1.23
N TYR A 56 33.07 -27.25 -2.12
CA TYR A 56 32.75 -27.79 -3.43
C TYR A 56 33.57 -27.08 -4.53
N LYS A 57 34.03 -27.84 -5.52
CA LYS A 57 34.68 -27.26 -6.70
C LYS A 57 33.66 -27.04 -7.80
N PHE A 58 33.65 -25.83 -8.38
CA PHE A 58 32.85 -25.57 -9.58
C PHE A 58 33.33 -26.52 -10.72
N PRO A 59 32.42 -27.19 -11.45
CA PRO A 59 32.80 -28.16 -12.47
C PRO A 59 33.59 -27.52 -13.63
N VAL A 60 34.70 -28.13 -14.00
CA VAL A 60 35.45 -27.78 -15.23
C VAL A 60 34.83 -28.61 -16.38
N ALA A 61 33.77 -28.08 -16.96
CA ALA A 61 32.95 -28.74 -17.98
C ALA A 61 32.18 -27.71 -18.81
N ASP A 62 31.60 -28.13 -19.95
CA ASP A 62 30.61 -27.29 -20.64
C ASP A 62 29.28 -27.38 -19.89
N ILE A 63 28.90 -26.24 -19.32
CA ILE A 63 27.65 -26.09 -18.56
C ILE A 63 26.70 -25.24 -19.39
N THR A 64 25.55 -25.82 -19.74
CA THR A 64 24.44 -25.07 -20.35
C THR A 64 23.32 -24.96 -19.32
N ALA A 65 23.06 -23.74 -18.86
CA ALA A 65 21.94 -23.41 -18.00
C ALA A 65 20.85 -22.66 -18.80
N ASN A 66 19.60 -23.10 -18.68
CA ASN A 66 18.46 -22.48 -19.34
C ASN A 66 17.40 -22.11 -18.31
N LEU A 67 16.90 -20.87 -18.37
CA LEU A 67 15.85 -20.35 -17.50
C LEU A 67 14.54 -20.26 -18.32
N SER A 68 13.65 -21.26 -18.19
CA SER A 68 12.39 -21.33 -18.90
C SER A 68 11.23 -20.72 -18.07
N PRO A 69 10.29 -19.97 -18.68
CA PRO A 69 10.08 -19.73 -20.12
C PRO A 69 10.99 -18.63 -20.68
N ALA A 70 11.40 -18.74 -21.93
CA ALA A 70 12.33 -17.81 -22.56
C ALA A 70 11.75 -16.44 -22.93
N ASN A 71 10.43 -16.28 -22.92
CA ASN A 71 9.75 -15.00 -23.20
C ASN A 71 9.67 -14.07 -21.99
N LEU A 72 9.99 -14.57 -20.78
CA LEU A 72 10.01 -13.80 -19.54
C LEU A 72 11.45 -13.42 -19.20
N ARG A 73 11.70 -12.14 -18.93
CA ARG A 73 12.99 -11.69 -18.45
C ARG A 73 13.17 -12.05 -16.98
N LYS A 74 14.33 -12.62 -16.63
CA LYS A 74 14.71 -12.94 -15.26
C LYS A 74 15.64 -11.86 -14.76
N GLU A 75 15.27 -11.23 -13.66
CA GLU A 75 15.99 -10.11 -13.07
C GLU A 75 16.35 -10.40 -11.61
N GLY A 76 17.52 -9.89 -11.21
CA GLY A 76 18.00 -10.00 -9.84
C GLY A 76 18.74 -11.30 -9.53
N SER A 77 19.18 -11.43 -8.29
CA SER A 77 20.10 -12.47 -7.81
C SER A 77 19.42 -13.67 -7.14
N SER A 78 18.06 -13.69 -7.09
CA SER A 78 17.30 -14.78 -6.44
C SER A 78 17.43 -16.15 -7.14
N PHE A 79 18.01 -16.18 -8.34
CA PHE A 79 18.29 -17.39 -9.13
C PHE A 79 19.60 -18.06 -8.76
N ASP A 80 20.45 -17.46 -7.93
CA ASP A 80 21.77 -18.01 -7.58
C ASP A 80 21.63 -19.37 -6.90
N LEU A 81 20.74 -19.50 -5.91
CA LEU A 81 20.54 -20.75 -5.19
C LEU A 81 20.04 -21.88 -6.10
N PRO A 82 18.94 -21.75 -6.88
CA PRO A 82 18.48 -22.83 -7.73
C PRO A 82 19.49 -23.21 -8.84
N LEU A 83 20.26 -22.25 -9.37
CA LEU A 83 21.33 -22.52 -10.32
C LEU A 83 22.48 -23.32 -9.67
N ALA A 84 22.93 -22.92 -8.46
CA ALA A 84 23.99 -23.62 -7.74
C ALA A 84 23.61 -25.08 -7.44
N ILE A 85 22.38 -25.29 -6.94
CA ILE A 85 21.84 -26.63 -6.65
C ILE A 85 21.75 -27.47 -7.92
N ALA A 86 21.23 -26.91 -9.03
CA ALA A 86 21.13 -27.61 -10.30
C ALA A 86 22.51 -27.99 -10.86
N ILE A 87 23.52 -27.12 -10.74
CA ILE A 87 24.91 -27.41 -11.16
C ILE A 87 25.52 -28.53 -10.33
N LEU A 88 25.34 -28.52 -9.00
CA LEU A 88 25.86 -29.56 -8.12
C LEU A 88 25.21 -30.92 -8.42
N ALA A 89 23.90 -30.95 -8.61
CA ALA A 89 23.18 -32.16 -8.94
C ALA A 89 23.54 -32.70 -10.33
N ALA A 90 23.68 -31.83 -11.34
CA ALA A 90 24.12 -32.20 -12.68
C ALA A 90 25.56 -32.74 -12.72
N ASN A 91 26.40 -32.33 -11.76
CA ASN A 91 27.76 -32.80 -11.54
C ASN A 91 27.84 -34.03 -10.60
N GLU A 92 26.72 -34.64 -10.26
CA GLU A 92 26.61 -35.81 -9.38
C GLU A 92 27.23 -35.61 -7.98
N LYS A 93 27.24 -34.39 -7.49
CA LYS A 93 27.76 -34.03 -6.14
C LYS A 93 26.68 -34.01 -5.07
N MET A 94 25.40 -34.19 -5.46
CA MET A 94 24.25 -34.29 -4.57
C MET A 94 23.14 -35.09 -5.24
N HIS A 95 22.17 -35.58 -4.45
CA HIS A 95 21.00 -36.30 -4.97
C HIS A 95 20.06 -35.34 -5.70
N SER A 96 19.37 -35.81 -6.73
CA SER A 96 18.45 -35.03 -7.57
C SER A 96 16.96 -35.42 -7.40
N ASP A 97 16.67 -36.45 -6.64
CA ASP A 97 15.33 -37.08 -6.60
C ASP A 97 14.25 -36.16 -5.98
N ARG A 98 14.65 -35.30 -5.06
CA ARG A 98 13.75 -34.36 -4.35
C ARG A 98 13.64 -32.97 -4.98
N LEU A 99 14.42 -32.67 -5.98
CA LEU A 99 14.47 -31.32 -6.58
C LEU A 99 13.13 -30.87 -7.17
N GLY A 100 12.31 -31.81 -7.61
CA GLY A 100 10.98 -31.55 -8.15
C GLY A 100 9.93 -31.18 -7.11
N ASP A 101 10.17 -31.51 -5.83
CA ASP A 101 9.23 -31.29 -4.74
C ASP A 101 9.27 -29.86 -4.19
N TYR A 102 10.40 -29.15 -4.39
CA TYR A 102 10.66 -27.86 -3.75
C TYR A 102 10.90 -26.75 -4.77
N MET A 103 10.34 -25.59 -4.48
CA MET A 103 10.74 -24.34 -5.13
C MET A 103 11.87 -23.71 -4.32
N LEU A 104 12.95 -23.25 -5.00
CA LEU A 104 14.13 -22.69 -4.37
C LEU A 104 14.30 -21.25 -4.78
N VAL A 105 14.51 -20.34 -3.83
CA VAL A 105 14.82 -18.94 -4.10
C VAL A 105 15.85 -18.42 -3.10
N GLY A 106 16.85 -17.70 -3.57
CA GLY A 106 17.88 -17.11 -2.70
C GLY A 106 19.03 -16.54 -3.48
N GLU A 107 19.56 -15.43 -3.00
CA GLU A 107 20.81 -14.83 -3.45
C GLU A 107 21.97 -15.41 -2.64
N LEU A 108 23.09 -15.73 -3.29
CA LEU A 108 24.28 -16.24 -2.65
C LEU A 108 25.33 -15.14 -2.45
N SER A 109 25.79 -15.01 -1.21
CA SER A 109 27.06 -14.34 -0.93
C SER A 109 28.23 -15.24 -1.27
N LEU A 110 29.45 -14.65 -1.42
CA LEU A 110 30.65 -15.39 -1.80
C LEU A 110 31.06 -16.44 -0.76
N ASP A 111 30.64 -16.29 0.49
CA ASP A 111 30.87 -17.25 1.59
C ASP A 111 29.82 -18.39 1.66
N GLY A 112 28.86 -18.39 0.75
CA GLY A 112 27.77 -19.36 0.70
C GLY A 112 26.56 -19.03 1.59
N THR A 113 26.52 -17.87 2.25
CA THR A 113 25.35 -17.41 3.00
C THR A 113 24.22 -16.97 2.07
N LEU A 114 22.96 -17.20 2.50
CA LEU A 114 21.77 -16.79 1.75
C LEU A 114 21.33 -15.39 2.19
N GLN A 115 21.26 -14.49 1.24
CA GLN A 115 20.81 -13.10 1.43
C GLN A 115 19.29 -12.96 1.26
N PRO A 116 18.65 -12.00 1.97
CA PRO A 116 17.21 -11.75 1.86
C PRO A 116 16.78 -11.41 0.43
N ILE A 117 15.63 -11.92 0.02
CA ILE A 117 15.00 -11.63 -1.26
C ILE A 117 13.77 -10.74 -1.10
N LYS A 118 13.30 -10.14 -2.19
CA LYS A 118 12.03 -9.44 -2.27
C LYS A 118 10.95 -10.36 -2.83
N GLY A 119 9.70 -10.19 -2.35
CA GLY A 119 8.57 -10.94 -2.91
C GLY A 119 8.47 -12.38 -2.42
N ALA A 120 8.96 -12.73 -1.23
CA ALA A 120 8.89 -14.09 -0.71
C ALA A 120 7.43 -14.54 -0.51
N LEU A 121 6.54 -13.67 -0.02
CA LEU A 121 5.12 -13.99 0.14
C LEU A 121 4.41 -14.31 -1.20
N PRO A 122 4.45 -13.48 -2.24
CA PRO A 122 3.83 -13.84 -3.52
C PRO A 122 4.46 -15.10 -4.16
N ILE A 123 5.76 -15.35 -3.94
CA ILE A 123 6.42 -16.60 -4.36
C ILE A 123 5.83 -17.81 -3.61
N ALA A 124 5.63 -17.72 -2.30
CA ALA A 124 5.01 -18.76 -1.49
C ALA A 124 3.56 -19.06 -1.94
N ILE A 125 2.78 -18.03 -2.24
CA ILE A 125 1.42 -18.17 -2.79
C ILE A 125 1.45 -18.95 -4.11
N LYS A 126 2.41 -18.64 -4.99
CA LYS A 126 2.59 -19.31 -6.26
C LYS A 126 3.01 -20.78 -6.09
N ALA A 127 3.98 -21.04 -5.21
CA ALA A 127 4.45 -22.39 -4.91
C ALA A 127 3.31 -23.29 -4.41
N ARG A 128 2.46 -22.78 -3.51
CA ARG A 128 1.25 -23.49 -3.05
C ARG A 128 0.27 -23.75 -4.18
N ALA A 129 0.00 -22.75 -5.03
CA ALA A 129 -0.94 -22.87 -6.14
C ALA A 129 -0.51 -23.95 -7.15
N GLU A 130 0.79 -24.12 -7.36
CA GLU A 130 1.38 -25.14 -8.21
C GLU A 130 1.65 -26.48 -7.50
N LYS A 131 1.23 -26.59 -6.22
CA LYS A 131 1.29 -27.81 -5.40
C LYS A 131 2.71 -28.33 -5.16
N PHE A 132 3.70 -27.43 -5.06
CA PHE A 132 4.99 -27.82 -4.49
C PHE A 132 4.82 -28.30 -3.05
N LYS A 133 5.60 -29.28 -2.66
CA LYS A 133 5.64 -29.80 -1.30
C LYS A 133 6.16 -28.76 -0.32
N GLY A 134 7.16 -27.98 -0.75
CA GLY A 134 7.70 -26.90 0.06
C GLY A 134 8.44 -25.85 -0.73
N LEU A 135 8.79 -24.79 0.01
CA LEU A 135 9.54 -23.63 -0.47
C LEU A 135 10.80 -23.44 0.39
N ILE A 136 11.96 -23.36 -0.25
CA ILE A 136 13.24 -23.07 0.39
C ILE A 136 13.56 -21.60 0.13
N VAL A 137 13.72 -20.84 1.21
CA VAL A 137 13.97 -19.38 1.21
C VAL A 137 15.12 -19.02 2.15
N PRO A 138 15.74 -17.84 2.01
CA PRO A 138 16.64 -17.33 3.02
C PRO A 138 15.97 -17.23 4.40
N LYS A 139 16.71 -17.49 5.47
CA LYS A 139 16.22 -17.45 6.86
C LYS A 139 15.47 -16.16 7.21
N ALA A 140 15.92 -15.03 6.65
CA ALA A 140 15.29 -13.72 6.85
C ALA A 140 13.87 -13.60 6.24
N ASN A 141 13.50 -14.45 5.28
CA ASN A 141 12.23 -14.44 4.60
C ASN A 141 11.27 -15.57 5.06
N GLU A 142 11.72 -16.45 5.96
CA GLU A 142 10.93 -17.63 6.33
C GLU A 142 9.57 -17.27 6.92
N HIS A 143 9.55 -16.28 7.84
CA HIS A 143 8.34 -15.87 8.54
C HIS A 143 7.32 -15.22 7.58
N GLU A 144 7.80 -14.42 6.62
CA GLU A 144 7.00 -13.83 5.55
C GLU A 144 6.37 -14.89 4.65
N ALA A 145 7.16 -15.89 4.24
CA ALA A 145 6.69 -16.96 3.36
C ALA A 145 5.76 -17.95 4.08
N ALA A 146 6.01 -18.22 5.37
CA ALA A 146 5.24 -19.16 6.19
C ALA A 146 3.82 -18.68 6.57
N VAL A 147 3.45 -17.46 6.18
CA VAL A 147 2.06 -16.96 6.23
C VAL A 147 1.12 -17.83 5.38
N VAL A 148 1.65 -18.51 4.36
CA VAL A 148 0.86 -19.29 3.41
C VAL A 148 0.58 -20.68 3.97
N ASP A 149 -0.67 -20.93 4.34
CA ASP A 149 -1.12 -22.24 4.82
C ASP A 149 -0.91 -23.34 3.77
N SER A 150 -0.69 -24.58 4.22
CA SER A 150 -0.56 -25.77 3.38
C SER A 150 0.63 -25.76 2.41
N LEU A 151 1.73 -25.11 2.81
CA LEU A 151 3.02 -25.13 2.17
C LEU A 151 4.12 -25.22 3.23
N ASP A 152 4.99 -26.23 3.15
CA ASP A 152 6.13 -26.32 4.04
C ASP A 152 7.20 -25.29 3.67
N VAL A 153 7.51 -24.36 4.57
CA VAL A 153 8.52 -23.31 4.33
C VAL A 153 9.77 -23.59 5.14
N TYR A 154 10.91 -23.66 4.47
CA TYR A 154 12.20 -23.93 5.08
C TYR A 154 13.11 -22.69 4.93
N GLY A 155 13.33 -22.00 6.04
CA GLY A 155 14.27 -20.88 6.12
C GLY A 155 15.70 -21.37 6.31
N MET A 156 16.58 -21.17 5.31
CA MET A 156 17.97 -21.60 5.34
C MET A 156 18.92 -20.41 5.42
N SER A 157 20.00 -20.56 6.18
CA SER A 157 21.00 -19.49 6.37
C SER A 157 22.13 -19.55 5.34
N ASN A 158 22.42 -20.74 4.82
CA ASN A 158 23.51 -20.95 3.88
C ASN A 158 23.21 -22.13 2.93
N ILE A 159 23.97 -22.22 1.84
CA ILE A 159 23.79 -23.26 0.82
C ILE A 159 24.07 -24.67 1.36
N MET A 160 24.94 -24.85 2.37
CA MET A 160 25.21 -26.16 2.96
C MET A 160 24.00 -26.76 3.65
N GLU A 161 23.21 -25.93 4.34
CA GLU A 161 21.94 -26.38 4.93
C GLU A 161 20.98 -26.89 3.85
N VAL A 162 20.91 -26.19 2.70
CA VAL A 162 20.09 -26.61 1.57
C VAL A 162 20.57 -27.94 0.96
N ILE A 163 21.89 -28.08 0.75
CA ILE A 163 22.49 -29.32 0.22
C ILE A 163 22.21 -30.50 1.16
N ASN A 164 22.44 -30.32 2.46
CA ASN A 164 22.24 -31.36 3.47
C ASN A 164 20.75 -31.74 3.59
N PHE A 165 19.84 -30.76 3.50
CA PHE A 165 18.39 -31.02 3.49
C PHE A 165 17.96 -31.84 2.26
N LEU A 166 18.43 -31.48 1.08
CA LEU A 166 18.07 -32.18 -0.16
C LEU A 166 18.71 -33.57 -0.26
N ASN A 167 19.82 -33.81 0.44
CA ASN A 167 20.49 -35.10 0.56
C ASN A 167 20.00 -35.96 1.74
N ASP A 168 18.93 -35.56 2.44
CA ASP A 168 18.41 -36.21 3.64
C ASP A 168 19.40 -36.32 4.82
N ALA A 169 20.47 -35.53 4.81
CA ALA A 169 21.45 -35.46 5.89
C ALA A 169 21.05 -34.47 7.00
N TYR A 170 20.07 -33.61 6.73
CA TYR A 170 19.52 -32.63 7.66
C TYR A 170 18.00 -32.52 7.43
N ALA A 171 17.23 -32.62 8.50
CA ALA A 171 15.77 -32.56 8.45
C ALA A 171 15.26 -31.46 9.39
N PRO A 172 15.30 -30.18 9.00
CA PRO A 172 14.74 -29.09 9.79
C PRO A 172 13.20 -29.20 9.82
N GLU A 173 12.62 -28.73 10.91
CA GLU A 173 11.17 -28.52 10.93
C GLU A 173 10.80 -27.32 10.03
N PRO A 174 9.68 -27.41 9.28
CA PRO A 174 9.18 -26.26 8.53
C PRO A 174 8.77 -25.15 9.48
N CYS A 175 8.97 -23.90 9.04
CA CYS A 175 8.55 -22.73 9.80
C CYS A 175 7.03 -22.69 9.90
N PHE A 176 6.51 -22.66 11.11
CA PHE A 176 5.10 -22.53 11.39
C PHE A 176 4.78 -21.13 11.93
N VAL A 177 3.79 -20.48 11.35
CA VAL A 177 3.25 -19.19 11.78
C VAL A 177 1.74 -19.33 11.98
N ASP A 178 1.28 -19.04 13.20
CA ASP A 178 -0.16 -18.88 13.44
C ASP A 178 -0.61 -17.52 12.90
N THR A 179 -0.78 -17.46 11.59
CA THR A 179 -1.11 -16.25 10.85
C THR A 179 -2.36 -15.56 11.38
N ARG A 180 -3.38 -16.32 11.78
CA ARG A 180 -4.63 -15.74 12.29
C ARG A 180 -4.40 -15.08 13.65
N LYS A 181 -3.74 -15.77 14.56
CA LYS A 181 -3.46 -15.25 15.89
C LYS A 181 -2.60 -13.99 15.82
N GLU A 182 -1.47 -14.03 15.12
CA GLU A 182 -0.60 -12.87 14.96
C GLU A 182 -1.32 -11.68 14.33
N PHE A 183 -2.15 -11.93 13.32
CA PHE A 183 -2.93 -10.90 12.65
C PHE A 183 -3.91 -10.21 13.59
N TYR A 184 -4.73 -10.97 14.33
CA TYR A 184 -5.74 -10.39 15.23
C TYR A 184 -5.11 -9.70 16.44
N ASP A 185 -4.03 -10.25 17.00
CA ASP A 185 -3.32 -9.66 18.14
C ASP A 185 -2.66 -8.31 17.79
N SER A 186 -2.27 -8.13 16.51
CA SER A 186 -1.55 -6.94 16.03
C SER A 186 -2.44 -5.83 15.48
N GLN A 187 -3.76 -6.05 15.32
CA GLN A 187 -4.66 -5.10 14.64
C GLN A 187 -4.81 -3.74 15.34
N TYR A 188 -4.75 -3.74 16.67
CA TYR A 188 -5.13 -2.57 17.48
C TYR A 188 -3.97 -1.94 18.24
N VAL A 189 -2.74 -2.33 17.96
CA VAL A 189 -1.55 -1.78 18.59
C VAL A 189 -1.22 -0.43 17.96
N SER A 190 -1.55 0.68 18.63
CA SER A 190 -1.22 2.04 18.19
C SER A 190 -0.74 2.86 19.38
N ASP A 191 0.40 3.53 19.23
CA ASP A 191 0.93 4.48 20.22
C ASP A 191 0.23 5.85 20.15
N LEU A 192 -0.62 6.08 19.14
CA LEU A 192 -1.32 7.35 18.90
C LEU A 192 -2.81 7.19 19.16
N ASP A 193 -3.38 8.07 19.98
CA ASP A 193 -4.79 8.08 20.34
C ASP A 193 -5.42 9.47 20.13
N PHE A 194 -6.70 9.51 19.71
CA PHE A 194 -7.48 10.75 19.61
C PHE A 194 -7.76 11.36 20.98
N ALA A 195 -7.66 10.61 22.07
CA ALA A 195 -7.74 11.13 23.44
C ALA A 195 -6.67 12.21 23.73
N ASP A 196 -5.51 12.16 23.07
CA ASP A 196 -4.45 13.16 23.20
C ASP A 196 -4.83 14.49 22.54
N VAL A 197 -5.83 14.51 21.65
CA VAL A 197 -6.29 15.70 20.93
C VAL A 197 -7.31 16.44 21.78
N ARG A 198 -6.94 17.58 22.31
CA ARG A 198 -7.83 18.42 23.10
C ARG A 198 -8.59 19.39 22.20
N GLY A 199 -9.91 19.50 22.43
CA GLY A 199 -10.78 20.35 21.60
C GLY A 199 -10.91 19.86 20.16
N GLN A 200 -11.24 20.77 19.22
CA GLN A 200 -11.40 20.48 17.77
C GLN A 200 -12.50 19.43 17.49
N GLU A 201 -13.60 19.43 18.23
CA GLU A 201 -14.63 18.40 18.14
C GLU A 201 -15.27 18.29 16.74
N SER A 202 -15.45 19.42 16.05
CA SER A 202 -15.95 19.46 14.67
C SER A 202 -14.99 18.77 13.69
N VAL A 203 -13.68 18.92 13.90
CA VAL A 203 -12.65 18.27 13.07
C VAL A 203 -12.60 16.77 13.35
N LYS A 204 -12.68 16.36 14.63
CA LYS A 204 -12.77 14.95 15.02
C LYS A 204 -13.98 14.29 14.39
N ARG A 205 -15.17 14.94 14.45
CA ARG A 205 -16.39 14.47 13.80
C ARG A 205 -16.21 14.32 12.29
N ALA A 206 -15.62 15.30 11.62
CA ALA A 206 -15.35 15.22 10.19
C ALA A 206 -14.39 14.06 9.84
N LEU A 207 -13.35 13.81 10.67
CA LEU A 207 -12.44 12.67 10.47
C LEU A 207 -13.12 11.34 10.78
N GLU A 208 -14.05 11.26 11.74
CA GLU A 208 -14.89 10.09 11.98
C GLU A 208 -15.74 9.76 10.75
N VAL A 209 -16.43 10.76 10.18
CA VAL A 209 -17.22 10.61 8.94
C VAL A 209 -16.32 10.15 7.79
N ALA A 210 -15.14 10.78 7.65
CA ALA A 210 -14.18 10.41 6.63
C ALA A 210 -13.69 8.96 6.77
N ALA A 211 -13.38 8.53 7.99
CA ALA A 211 -12.96 7.16 8.30
C ALA A 211 -14.08 6.14 8.01
N ALA A 212 -15.32 6.45 8.39
CA ALA A 212 -16.47 5.59 8.18
C ALA A 212 -16.77 5.36 6.69
N GLY A 213 -16.68 6.40 5.86
CA GLY A 213 -16.96 6.31 4.42
C GLY A 213 -15.73 6.10 3.53
N SER A 214 -14.52 6.13 4.09
CA SER A 214 -13.25 6.18 3.34
C SER A 214 -13.16 7.38 2.41
N HIS A 215 -13.63 8.54 2.89
CA HIS A 215 -13.67 9.78 2.13
C HIS A 215 -12.32 10.50 2.12
N ASN A 216 -11.98 11.11 0.99
CA ASN A 216 -10.80 11.96 0.86
C ASN A 216 -11.00 13.29 1.58
N VAL A 217 -9.97 13.77 2.28
CA VAL A 217 -10.02 14.93 3.17
C VAL A 217 -8.94 15.94 2.86
N ILE A 218 -9.27 17.22 2.91
CA ILE A 218 -8.30 18.30 3.02
C ILE A 218 -8.55 19.12 4.29
N MET A 219 -7.50 19.33 5.06
CA MET A 219 -7.48 20.15 6.27
C MET A 219 -6.79 21.48 6.00
N VAL A 220 -7.48 22.59 6.22
CA VAL A 220 -6.97 23.94 6.01
C VAL A 220 -6.94 24.68 7.33
N GLY A 221 -5.83 25.32 7.67
CA GLY A 221 -5.73 26.07 8.91
C GLY A 221 -4.33 26.65 9.13
N PRO A 222 -4.18 27.55 10.11
CA PRO A 222 -2.91 28.20 10.40
C PRO A 222 -1.83 27.21 10.86
N PRO A 223 -0.56 27.60 10.81
CA PRO A 223 0.52 26.82 11.42
C PRO A 223 0.22 26.52 12.90
N GLY A 224 0.54 25.31 13.35
CA GLY A 224 0.30 24.89 14.75
C GLY A 224 -1.15 24.52 15.09
N SER A 225 -2.10 24.54 14.16
CA SER A 225 -3.50 24.12 14.41
C SER A 225 -3.72 22.61 14.59
N GLY A 226 -2.67 21.78 14.51
CA GLY A 226 -2.75 20.35 14.77
C GLY A 226 -3.08 19.45 13.57
N LYS A 227 -3.09 19.97 12.33
CA LYS A 227 -3.41 19.23 11.10
C LYS A 227 -2.66 17.91 10.97
N SER A 228 -1.33 17.95 10.99
CA SER A 228 -0.47 16.77 10.86
C SER A 228 -0.59 15.81 12.05
N MET A 229 -0.86 16.34 13.26
CA MET A 229 -1.12 15.54 14.46
C MET A 229 -2.39 14.70 14.31
N MET A 230 -3.47 15.30 13.80
CA MET A 230 -4.74 14.59 13.55
C MET A 230 -4.62 13.58 12.42
N ALA A 231 -3.95 13.95 11.31
CA ALA A 231 -3.73 13.02 10.20
C ALA A 231 -3.00 11.74 10.64
N LYS A 232 -1.95 11.87 11.47
CA LYS A 232 -1.19 10.72 12.00
C LYS A 232 -2.01 9.80 12.91
N ARG A 233 -3.06 10.32 13.55
CA ARG A 233 -3.97 9.54 14.41
C ARG A 233 -5.10 8.87 13.64
N LEU A 234 -5.36 9.27 12.41
CA LEU A 234 -6.45 8.72 11.60
C LEU A 234 -6.43 7.18 11.49
N PRO A 235 -5.27 6.51 11.32
CA PRO A 235 -5.24 5.04 11.30
C PRO A 235 -5.82 4.39 12.56
N SER A 236 -5.77 5.05 13.73
CA SER A 236 -6.28 4.49 14.99
C SER A 236 -7.80 4.40 15.05
N ILE A 237 -8.52 5.14 14.21
CA ILE A 237 -10.00 5.10 14.13
C ILE A 237 -10.53 4.41 12.86
N LEU A 238 -9.64 4.02 11.92
CA LEU A 238 -10.04 3.25 10.74
C LEU A 238 -10.50 1.83 11.14
N PRO A 239 -11.41 1.23 10.36
CA PRO A 239 -11.75 -0.18 10.55
C PRO A 239 -10.51 -1.05 10.36
N PRO A 240 -10.38 -2.17 11.09
CA PRO A 240 -9.26 -3.10 10.90
C PRO A 240 -9.20 -3.62 9.46
N LEU A 241 -8.03 -4.07 9.02
CA LEU A 241 -7.90 -4.78 7.76
C LEU A 241 -8.64 -6.13 7.84
N SER A 242 -9.29 -6.52 6.75
CA SER A 242 -9.67 -7.93 6.57
C SER A 242 -8.43 -8.76 6.23
N LEU A 243 -8.51 -10.09 6.35
CA LEU A 243 -7.40 -10.96 5.96
C LEU A 243 -7.00 -10.80 4.50
N ASN A 244 -7.98 -10.61 3.60
CA ASN A 244 -7.71 -10.40 2.18
C ASN A 244 -7.01 -9.06 1.93
N GLU A 245 -7.50 -7.96 2.53
CA GLU A 245 -6.84 -6.65 2.46
C GLU A 245 -5.41 -6.71 3.01
N SER A 246 -5.21 -7.42 4.13
CA SER A 246 -3.91 -7.62 4.76
C SER A 246 -2.95 -8.38 3.84
N LEU A 247 -3.41 -9.48 3.24
CA LEU A 247 -2.62 -10.29 2.33
C LEU A 247 -2.19 -9.48 1.10
N GLU A 248 -3.12 -8.77 0.46
CA GLU A 248 -2.82 -7.92 -0.70
C GLU A 248 -1.83 -6.80 -0.35
N THR A 249 -2.06 -6.12 0.79
CA THR A 249 -1.16 -5.07 1.28
C THR A 249 0.23 -5.63 1.58
N THR A 250 0.31 -6.81 2.21
CA THR A 250 1.57 -7.45 2.54
C THR A 250 2.34 -7.86 1.28
N GLN A 251 1.65 -8.39 0.24
CA GLN A 251 2.28 -8.71 -1.05
C GLN A 251 2.93 -7.47 -1.68
N ILE A 252 2.25 -6.33 -1.70
CA ILE A 252 2.79 -5.06 -2.21
C ILE A 252 4.06 -4.67 -1.46
N HIS A 253 4.03 -4.71 -0.13
CA HIS A 253 5.18 -4.34 0.70
C HIS A 253 6.34 -5.35 0.59
N SER A 254 6.03 -6.63 0.39
CA SER A 254 6.99 -7.70 0.11
C SER A 254 7.76 -7.43 -1.19
N ILE A 255 7.04 -7.17 -2.28
CA ILE A 255 7.60 -6.84 -3.60
C ILE A 255 8.47 -5.58 -3.52
N ALA A 256 8.02 -4.57 -2.78
CA ALA A 256 8.78 -3.34 -2.56
C ALA A 256 10.02 -3.53 -1.67
N GLY A 257 10.16 -4.67 -0.97
CA GLY A 257 11.21 -4.88 0.03
C GLY A 257 11.06 -3.95 1.25
N LYS A 258 9.81 -3.63 1.63
CA LYS A 258 9.46 -2.70 2.72
C LYS A 258 8.85 -3.38 3.93
N LEU A 259 8.81 -4.71 3.97
CA LEU A 259 8.42 -5.45 5.16
C LEU A 259 9.49 -5.33 6.25
N LYS A 260 9.07 -5.17 7.49
CA LYS A 260 9.97 -5.24 8.63
C LYS A 260 10.41 -6.70 8.83
N LYS A 261 11.59 -6.92 9.40
CA LYS A 261 12.05 -8.27 9.77
C LYS A 261 11.03 -8.95 10.69
N ASN A 262 10.82 -10.22 10.47
CA ASN A 262 9.88 -11.06 11.25
C ASN A 262 8.43 -10.54 11.24
N THR A 263 8.00 -9.90 10.16
CA THR A 263 6.59 -9.55 9.96
C THR A 263 5.96 -10.62 9.07
N GLY A 264 4.91 -11.27 9.58
CA GLY A 264 4.07 -12.17 8.79
C GLY A 264 3.10 -11.34 7.92
N LEU A 265 1.95 -10.97 8.46
CA LEU A 265 0.99 -10.10 7.79
C LEU A 265 1.03 -8.66 8.33
N ILE A 266 0.82 -7.70 7.45
CA ILE A 266 0.54 -6.31 7.85
C ILE A 266 -0.87 -6.27 8.42
N ALA A 267 -1.00 -6.11 9.75
CA ALA A 267 -2.28 -6.07 10.44
C ALA A 267 -2.87 -4.66 10.57
N GLN A 268 -2.07 -3.62 10.40
CA GLN A 268 -2.48 -2.22 10.51
C GLN A 268 -2.53 -1.57 9.14
N ARG A 269 -3.50 -0.65 8.95
CA ARG A 269 -3.59 0.11 7.71
C ARG A 269 -2.35 0.98 7.52
N PRO A 270 -1.66 0.89 6.37
CA PRO A 270 -0.48 1.70 6.09
C PRO A 270 -0.78 3.20 6.19
N PHE A 271 0.15 3.95 6.77
CA PHE A 271 0.14 5.41 6.75
C PHE A 271 1.41 5.89 6.03
N ARG A 272 1.22 6.45 4.84
CA ARG A 272 2.33 6.96 4.01
C ARG A 272 2.28 8.47 3.97
N SER A 273 3.40 9.11 4.29
CA SER A 273 3.52 10.56 4.34
C SER A 273 4.77 11.02 3.58
N PRO A 274 4.71 11.05 2.24
CA PRO A 274 5.83 11.52 1.44
C PRO A 274 6.07 13.01 1.66
N HIS A 275 7.34 13.41 1.67
CA HIS A 275 7.71 14.82 1.74
C HIS A 275 7.37 15.54 0.42
N HIS A 276 7.05 16.83 0.44
CA HIS A 276 6.66 17.60 -0.75
C HIS A 276 7.74 17.65 -1.86
N THR A 277 9.01 17.36 -1.52
CA THR A 277 10.11 17.27 -2.51
C THR A 277 10.21 15.91 -3.21
N ILE A 278 9.27 15.00 -2.96
CA ILE A 278 9.28 13.67 -3.58
C ILE A 278 9.25 13.77 -5.11
N SER A 279 10.02 12.92 -5.79
CA SER A 279 9.95 12.81 -7.24
C SER A 279 8.68 12.06 -7.67
N GLU A 280 8.20 12.34 -8.90
CA GLU A 280 7.07 11.62 -9.49
C GLU A 280 7.29 10.09 -9.49
N VAL A 281 8.50 9.65 -9.86
CA VAL A 281 8.87 8.22 -9.87
C VAL A 281 8.79 7.60 -8.48
N ALA A 282 9.19 8.31 -7.43
CA ALA A 282 9.09 7.80 -6.07
C ALA A 282 7.63 7.77 -5.57
N LEU A 283 6.79 8.71 -6.03
CA LEU A 283 5.37 8.75 -5.66
C LEU A 283 4.56 7.67 -6.41
N VAL A 284 4.68 7.60 -7.72
CA VAL A 284 3.94 6.69 -8.60
C VAL A 284 4.52 5.29 -8.58
N GLY A 285 5.82 5.21 -8.56
CA GLY A 285 6.59 4.00 -8.82
C GLY A 285 7.28 4.06 -10.18
N GLY A 286 8.19 3.15 -10.42
CA GLY A 286 8.94 3.09 -11.66
C GLY A 286 10.32 2.48 -11.47
N GLY A 287 11.27 2.90 -12.29
CA GLY A 287 12.58 2.29 -12.39
C GLY A 287 12.72 1.48 -13.68
N MET A 288 13.87 0.83 -13.86
CA MET A 288 14.09 -0.11 -14.98
C MET A 288 13.18 -1.33 -14.84
N THR A 289 13.07 -1.85 -13.64
CA THR A 289 12.03 -2.79 -13.20
C THR A 289 10.96 -1.97 -12.48
N PRO A 290 9.69 -1.98 -12.95
CA PRO A 290 8.63 -1.19 -12.34
C PRO A 290 8.35 -1.60 -10.90
N MET A 291 8.83 -0.80 -9.95
CA MET A 291 8.61 -1.00 -8.50
C MET A 291 7.46 -0.12 -8.00
N PRO A 292 6.70 -0.57 -6.99
CA PRO A 292 5.62 0.21 -6.41
C PRO A 292 6.13 1.49 -5.72
N GLY A 293 5.44 2.62 -5.92
CA GLY A 293 5.71 3.90 -5.27
C GLY A 293 4.87 4.11 -4.00
N GLU A 294 4.96 5.32 -3.41
CA GLU A 294 4.26 5.67 -2.16
C GLU A 294 2.73 5.55 -2.29
N ILE A 295 2.16 5.83 -3.48
CA ILE A 295 0.74 5.65 -3.78
C ILE A 295 0.33 4.19 -3.60
N THR A 296 1.08 3.26 -4.18
CA THR A 296 0.82 1.82 -4.07
C THR A 296 1.09 1.32 -2.65
N LEU A 297 2.14 1.82 -1.98
CA LEU A 297 2.45 1.48 -0.59
C LEU A 297 1.40 1.97 0.42
N ALA A 298 0.55 2.95 0.03
CA ALA A 298 -0.58 3.41 0.82
C ALA A 298 -1.85 2.55 0.63
N HIS A 299 -1.80 1.51 -0.21
CA HIS A 299 -2.94 0.65 -0.50
C HIS A 299 -3.60 0.11 0.77
N ASN A 300 -4.93 0.15 0.83
CA ASN A 300 -5.77 -0.18 1.99
C ASN A 300 -5.48 0.67 3.24
N GLY A 301 -4.83 1.82 3.07
CA GLY A 301 -4.42 2.71 4.15
C GLY A 301 -4.66 4.18 3.83
N VAL A 302 -3.73 5.02 4.28
CA VAL A 302 -3.78 6.49 4.16
C VAL A 302 -2.55 7.01 3.43
N LEU A 303 -2.78 7.84 2.42
CA LEU A 303 -1.74 8.69 1.81
C LEU A 303 -1.93 10.10 2.33
N PHE A 304 -1.00 10.57 3.16
CA PHE A 304 -1.01 11.91 3.73
C PHE A 304 -0.02 12.82 3.04
N THR A 305 -0.49 13.94 2.50
CA THR A 305 0.34 15.00 1.92
C THR A 305 0.26 16.24 2.80
N ASP A 306 1.33 16.51 3.54
CA ASP A 306 1.44 17.74 4.32
C ASP A 306 1.88 18.90 3.40
N GLU A 307 1.39 20.11 3.65
CA GLU A 307 1.69 21.29 2.84
C GLU A 307 1.41 21.08 1.33
N LEU A 308 0.20 20.59 1.01
CA LEU A 308 -0.19 20.22 -0.35
C LEU A 308 0.22 21.21 -1.45
N PRO A 309 0.09 22.56 -1.31
CA PRO A 309 0.50 23.52 -2.35
C PRO A 309 2.02 23.64 -2.54
N GLU A 310 2.85 22.99 -1.70
CA GLU A 310 4.30 23.00 -1.84
C GLU A 310 4.81 21.84 -2.72
N PHE A 311 3.97 20.86 -2.99
CA PHE A 311 4.27 19.82 -3.98
C PHE A 311 4.37 20.41 -5.39
N ASN A 312 5.23 19.81 -6.22
CA ASN A 312 5.26 20.15 -7.63
C ASN A 312 3.89 19.89 -8.27
N LYS A 313 3.40 20.85 -9.07
CA LYS A 313 2.10 20.75 -9.74
C LYS A 313 1.94 19.47 -10.56
N HIS A 314 2.99 19.06 -11.27
CA HIS A 314 2.97 17.83 -12.05
C HIS A 314 2.80 16.59 -11.16
N THR A 315 3.52 16.56 -10.04
CA THR A 315 3.41 15.48 -9.04
C THR A 315 1.99 15.39 -8.44
N LEU A 316 1.29 16.52 -8.28
CA LEU A 316 -0.12 16.48 -7.82
C LEU A 316 -1.09 15.98 -8.89
N GLU A 317 -0.84 16.28 -10.16
CA GLU A 317 -1.72 15.85 -11.24
C GLU A 317 -1.73 14.32 -11.42
N VAL A 318 -0.62 13.63 -11.13
CA VAL A 318 -0.56 12.16 -11.23
C VAL A 318 -1.42 11.45 -10.18
N LEU A 319 -1.85 12.12 -9.11
CA LEU A 319 -2.78 11.57 -8.11
C LEU A 319 -4.21 11.42 -8.65
N ARG A 320 -4.57 12.13 -9.73
CA ARG A 320 -5.96 12.17 -10.21
C ARG A 320 -6.48 10.82 -10.66
N GLN A 321 -5.69 10.07 -11.40
CA GLN A 321 -6.06 8.75 -11.88
C GLN A 321 -6.17 7.73 -10.72
N PRO A 322 -5.17 7.56 -9.84
CA PRO A 322 -5.26 6.66 -8.70
C PRO A 322 -6.46 6.93 -7.78
N LEU A 323 -6.82 8.20 -7.58
CA LEU A 323 -7.98 8.56 -6.75
C LEU A 323 -9.33 8.18 -7.38
N GLU A 324 -9.38 7.99 -8.70
CA GLU A 324 -10.59 7.62 -9.44
C GLU A 324 -10.63 6.10 -9.70
N ASP A 325 -9.56 5.57 -10.33
CA ASP A 325 -9.50 4.20 -10.83
C ASP A 325 -9.05 3.19 -9.75
N ARG A 326 -8.43 3.66 -8.65
CA ARG A 326 -7.85 2.84 -7.56
C ARG A 326 -6.82 1.83 -8.03
N THR A 327 -6.28 2.08 -9.19
CA THR A 327 -5.16 1.34 -9.77
C THR A 327 -4.18 2.33 -10.37
N ILE A 328 -2.92 1.92 -10.45
CA ILE A 328 -1.87 2.68 -11.09
C ILE A 328 -1.12 1.79 -12.08
N THR A 329 -1.02 2.23 -13.32
CA THR A 329 -0.32 1.49 -14.37
C THR A 329 1.00 2.18 -14.68
N ILE A 330 2.08 1.44 -14.49
CA ILE A 330 3.44 1.87 -14.80
C ILE A 330 3.86 1.21 -16.11
N SER A 331 3.90 2.00 -17.19
CA SER A 331 4.36 1.54 -18.50
C SER A 331 5.80 1.97 -18.76
N ARG A 332 6.62 1.01 -19.20
CA ARG A 332 7.99 1.21 -19.68
C ARG A 332 8.15 0.44 -21.00
N ALA A 333 9.20 0.73 -21.75
CA ALA A 333 9.42 0.15 -23.09
C ALA A 333 9.32 -1.39 -23.13
N LYS A 334 9.59 -2.08 -22.02
CA LYS A 334 9.62 -3.54 -21.93
C LYS A 334 8.55 -4.13 -21.00
N TYR A 335 7.90 -3.31 -20.15
CA TYR A 335 7.00 -3.77 -19.11
C TYR A 335 5.81 -2.82 -18.96
N THR A 336 4.66 -3.40 -18.76
CA THR A 336 3.49 -2.69 -18.22
C THR A 336 3.00 -3.46 -17.02
N VAL A 337 2.99 -2.79 -15.86
CA VAL A 337 2.57 -3.38 -14.59
C VAL A 337 1.48 -2.50 -13.99
N THR A 338 0.39 -3.13 -13.56
CA THR A 338 -0.70 -2.46 -12.85
C THR A 338 -0.68 -2.88 -11.39
N TYR A 339 -0.66 -1.90 -10.50
CA TYR A 339 -0.76 -2.10 -9.05
C TYR A 339 -2.09 -1.58 -8.51
N PRO A 340 -2.70 -2.26 -7.54
CA PRO A 340 -3.83 -1.71 -6.81
C PRO A 340 -3.37 -0.56 -5.91
N CYS A 341 -4.19 0.48 -5.79
CA CYS A 341 -3.90 1.64 -4.95
C CYS A 341 -5.17 2.27 -4.35
N SER A 342 -5.99 1.43 -3.72
CA SER A 342 -7.15 1.90 -2.97
C SER A 342 -6.71 2.47 -1.63
N PHE A 343 -6.61 3.79 -1.53
CA PHE A 343 -6.20 4.50 -0.32
C PHE A 343 -7.16 5.64 0.00
N MET A 344 -7.16 6.08 1.24
CA MET A 344 -7.78 7.31 1.68
C MET A 344 -6.77 8.45 1.52
N PHE A 345 -7.09 9.45 0.71
CA PHE A 345 -6.25 10.62 0.52
C PHE A 345 -6.54 11.67 1.59
N VAL A 346 -5.52 12.03 2.33
CA VAL A 346 -5.59 13.08 3.36
C VAL A 346 -4.55 14.14 3.02
N ALA A 347 -4.98 15.37 2.93
CA ALA A 347 -4.10 16.50 2.64
C ALA A 347 -4.18 17.54 3.75
N SER A 348 -3.10 18.28 3.97
CA SER A 348 -3.12 19.48 4.78
C SER A 348 -2.55 20.65 4.02
N MET A 349 -3.03 21.86 4.31
CA MET A 349 -2.48 23.09 3.79
C MET A 349 -2.71 24.28 4.72
N ASN A 350 -1.93 25.32 4.53
CA ASN A 350 -2.20 26.61 5.13
C ASN A 350 -3.20 27.39 4.27
N PRO A 351 -3.94 28.37 4.83
CA PRO A 351 -4.91 29.14 4.06
C PRO A 351 -4.26 30.15 3.06
N CYS A 352 -3.00 30.49 3.26
CA CYS A 352 -2.23 31.39 2.41
C CYS A 352 -0.72 31.16 2.61
N PRO A 353 0.18 31.80 1.84
CA PRO A 353 1.63 31.66 2.02
C PRO A 353 2.15 32.02 3.42
N CYS A 354 1.61 33.05 4.08
CA CYS A 354 2.01 33.38 5.47
C CYS A 354 1.31 32.49 6.53
N GLY A 355 0.23 31.79 6.16
CA GLY A 355 -0.50 30.87 7.02
C GLY A 355 -1.65 31.48 7.84
N TYR A 356 -1.87 32.79 7.81
CA TYR A 356 -2.78 33.47 8.74
C TYR A 356 -4.01 34.12 8.08
N TYR A 357 -4.33 33.79 6.84
CA TYR A 357 -5.55 34.30 6.20
C TYR A 357 -6.79 33.76 6.90
N GLY A 358 -7.66 34.68 7.36
CA GLY A 358 -8.85 34.34 8.14
C GLY A 358 -8.58 34.03 9.62
N ASP A 359 -7.34 34.15 10.09
CA ASP A 359 -7.01 34.00 11.52
C ASP A 359 -7.46 35.21 12.31
N THR A 360 -8.06 34.99 13.49
CA THR A 360 -8.56 36.05 14.37
C THR A 360 -7.48 36.65 15.29
N THR A 361 -6.37 35.95 15.44
CA THR A 361 -5.28 36.30 16.38
C THR A 361 -4.06 36.90 15.69
N HIS A 362 -3.81 36.51 14.43
CA HIS A 362 -2.66 36.98 13.66
C HIS A 362 -3.11 37.66 12.36
N HIS A 363 -2.50 38.80 12.05
CA HIS A 363 -2.82 39.52 10.82
C HIS A 363 -2.14 38.88 9.60
N CYS A 364 -2.94 38.59 8.56
CA CYS A 364 -2.41 38.11 7.27
C CYS A 364 -1.74 39.27 6.51
N VAL A 365 -0.51 39.03 6.06
CA VAL A 365 0.27 40.03 5.28
C VAL A 365 0.24 39.76 3.77
N CYS A 366 -0.47 38.75 3.33
CA CYS A 366 -0.54 38.34 1.92
C CYS A 366 -1.53 39.21 1.13
N THR A 367 -1.14 39.62 -0.06
CA THR A 367 -2.07 40.28 -1.00
C THR A 367 -3.07 39.28 -1.59
N PRO A 368 -4.28 39.70 -2.01
CA PRO A 368 -5.25 38.80 -2.64
C PRO A 368 -4.66 38.01 -3.83
N GLY A 369 -3.82 38.63 -4.64
CA GLY A 369 -3.13 37.95 -5.76
C GLY A 369 -2.12 36.88 -5.33
N GLN A 370 -1.48 37.05 -4.17
CA GLN A 370 -0.60 36.02 -3.60
C GLN A 370 -1.41 34.83 -3.09
N ILE A 371 -2.53 35.06 -2.42
CA ILE A 371 -3.44 34.03 -1.93
C ILE A 371 -3.99 33.22 -3.11
N GLN A 372 -4.51 33.90 -4.12
CA GLN A 372 -5.06 33.26 -5.31
C GLN A 372 -4.02 32.40 -6.06
N ARG A 373 -2.78 32.94 -6.21
CA ARG A 373 -1.67 32.18 -6.82
C ARG A 373 -1.27 30.95 -6.01
N TYR A 374 -1.31 31.04 -4.68
CA TYR A 374 -1.03 29.92 -3.79
C TYR A 374 -2.09 28.83 -3.93
N LEU A 375 -3.36 29.19 -3.89
CA LEU A 375 -4.47 28.26 -4.04
C LEU A 375 -4.53 27.62 -5.43
N SER A 376 -4.19 28.36 -6.50
CA SER A 376 -4.19 27.86 -7.88
C SER A 376 -3.10 26.81 -8.18
N LYS A 377 -2.18 26.56 -7.22
CA LYS A 377 -1.25 25.43 -7.31
C LYS A 377 -2.01 24.09 -7.24
N ILE A 378 -3.15 24.04 -6.55
CA ILE A 378 -4.02 22.89 -6.51
C ILE A 378 -5.05 23.03 -7.62
N SER A 379 -5.10 22.08 -8.55
CA SER A 379 -6.04 22.14 -9.67
C SER A 379 -7.49 21.87 -9.20
N GLY A 380 -8.46 22.51 -9.84
CA GLY A 380 -9.88 22.24 -9.61
C GLY A 380 -10.22 20.75 -9.72
N PRO A 381 -9.77 20.03 -10.78
CA PRO A 381 -9.98 18.60 -10.89
C PRO A 381 -9.44 17.75 -9.75
N LEU A 382 -8.36 18.16 -9.06
CA LEU A 382 -7.88 17.46 -7.87
C LEU A 382 -8.77 17.77 -6.66
N LEU A 383 -9.16 19.04 -6.45
CA LEU A 383 -10.12 19.43 -5.40
C LEU A 383 -11.47 18.76 -5.55
N ASP A 384 -11.94 18.58 -6.78
CA ASP A 384 -13.16 17.84 -7.09
C ASP A 384 -13.13 16.37 -6.60
N ARG A 385 -11.96 15.80 -6.33
CA ARG A 385 -11.79 14.43 -5.83
C ARG A 385 -11.66 14.35 -4.31
N ILE A 386 -11.70 15.48 -3.64
CA ILE A 386 -11.70 15.58 -2.18
C ILE A 386 -13.14 15.73 -1.71
N ASP A 387 -13.59 14.83 -0.82
CA ASP A 387 -14.96 14.78 -0.37
C ASP A 387 -15.23 15.77 0.77
N LEU A 388 -14.32 15.84 1.76
CA LEU A 388 -14.42 16.71 2.92
C LEU A 388 -13.33 17.78 2.91
N GLN A 389 -13.73 19.01 3.14
CA GLN A 389 -12.87 20.19 3.25
C GLN A 389 -13.09 20.78 4.65
N ILE A 390 -12.08 20.69 5.50
CA ILE A 390 -12.19 20.99 6.93
C ILE A 390 -11.34 22.21 7.25
N GLU A 391 -11.95 23.23 7.83
CA GLU A 391 -11.25 24.39 8.33
C GLU A 391 -10.89 24.18 9.80
N LEU A 392 -9.60 24.34 10.15
CA LEU A 392 -9.07 24.30 11.50
C LEU A 392 -8.74 25.73 11.95
N SER A 393 -9.21 26.12 13.11
CA SER A 393 -8.77 27.34 13.79
C SER A 393 -7.69 27.03 14.83
N ALA A 394 -6.83 27.99 15.11
CA ALA A 394 -5.91 27.88 16.24
C ALA A 394 -6.72 27.85 17.54
N LEU A 395 -6.40 26.93 18.43
CA LEU A 395 -7.01 26.88 19.76
C LEU A 395 -6.32 27.89 20.69
N PRO A 396 -7.07 28.76 21.39
CA PRO A 396 -6.51 29.59 22.44
C PRO A 396 -5.84 28.76 23.54
N PHE A 397 -4.74 29.27 24.11
CA PHE A 397 -4.03 28.55 25.18
C PHE A 397 -4.94 28.20 26.36
N ALA A 398 -5.89 29.10 26.71
CA ALA A 398 -6.86 28.88 27.77
C ALA A 398 -7.74 27.62 27.52
N ASP A 399 -8.09 27.37 26.26
CA ASP A 399 -8.92 26.22 25.87
C ASP A 399 -8.09 24.94 25.88
N ILE A 400 -6.82 24.99 25.45
CA ILE A 400 -5.92 23.82 25.49
C ILE A 400 -5.64 23.43 26.95
N SER A 401 -5.43 24.40 27.85
CA SER A 401 -5.08 24.12 29.24
C SER A 401 -6.23 23.60 30.09
N LYS A 402 -7.47 23.98 29.76
CA LYS A 402 -8.70 23.60 30.47
C LYS A 402 -9.44 22.42 29.84
N ALA A 403 -9.13 22.07 28.59
CA ALA A 403 -9.83 21.00 27.90
C ALA A 403 -9.58 19.64 28.58
N SER A 404 -10.66 18.90 28.80
CA SER A 404 -10.57 17.50 29.17
C SER A 404 -9.88 16.68 28.06
N PRO A 405 -9.33 15.50 28.37
CA PRO A 405 -8.87 14.57 27.35
C PRO A 405 -9.97 14.36 26.30
N GLY A 406 -9.56 14.21 25.05
CA GLY A 406 -10.49 13.90 23.95
C GLY A 406 -11.12 12.52 24.10
N GLU A 407 -12.06 12.21 23.23
CA GLU A 407 -12.64 10.87 23.15
C GLU A 407 -11.58 9.87 22.66
N ALA A 408 -11.54 8.68 23.27
CA ALA A 408 -10.58 7.65 22.92
C ALA A 408 -10.81 7.10 21.49
N SER A 409 -9.74 6.85 20.76
CA SER A 409 -9.79 6.25 19.42
C SER A 409 -10.63 4.96 19.37
N ALA A 410 -10.61 4.16 20.42
CA ALA A 410 -11.36 2.91 20.50
C ALA A 410 -12.88 3.15 20.38
N ALA A 411 -13.43 4.18 21.05
CA ALA A 411 -14.86 4.50 21.00
C ALA A 411 -15.28 5.01 19.61
N ILE A 412 -14.46 5.90 19.02
CA ILE A 412 -14.70 6.40 17.65
C ILE A 412 -14.64 5.23 16.66
N ARG A 413 -13.63 4.39 16.76
CA ARG A 413 -13.44 3.22 15.89
C ARG A 413 -14.61 2.25 15.96
N GLU A 414 -15.21 2.03 17.13
CA GLU A 414 -16.38 1.16 17.27
C GLU A 414 -17.56 1.69 16.44
N ARG A 415 -17.83 3.00 16.47
CA ARG A 415 -18.89 3.62 15.64
C ARG A 415 -18.56 3.50 14.14
N VAL A 416 -17.31 3.71 13.79
CA VAL A 416 -16.82 3.57 12.40
C VAL A 416 -16.97 2.13 11.91
N ILE A 417 -16.65 1.13 12.73
CA ILE A 417 -16.82 -0.30 12.40
C ILE A 417 -18.31 -0.63 12.18
N LYS A 418 -19.21 -0.14 13.05
CA LYS A 418 -20.66 -0.34 12.89
C LYS A 418 -21.18 0.24 11.58
N ALA A 419 -20.81 1.48 11.25
CA ALA A 419 -21.17 2.12 9.99
C ALA A 419 -20.60 1.36 8.77
N ARG A 420 -19.36 0.87 8.88
CA ARG A 420 -18.73 0.08 7.81
C ARG A 420 -19.40 -1.28 7.61
N ALA A 421 -19.87 -1.91 8.68
CA ALA A 421 -20.63 -3.17 8.59
C ALA A 421 -21.92 -3.00 7.78
N VAL A 422 -22.66 -1.89 7.96
CA VAL A 422 -23.83 -1.53 7.15
C VAL A 422 -23.46 -1.39 5.67
N GLN A 423 -22.32 -0.74 5.37
CA GLN A 423 -21.85 -0.58 4.00
C GLN A 423 -21.43 -1.91 3.38
N THR A 424 -20.76 -2.77 4.14
CA THR A 424 -20.35 -4.11 3.67
C THR A 424 -21.56 -4.95 3.28
N GLU A 425 -22.64 -4.93 4.08
CA GLU A 425 -23.88 -5.64 3.74
C GLU A 425 -24.57 -5.01 2.52
N ARG A 426 -24.57 -3.67 2.42
CA ARG A 426 -25.14 -2.93 1.27
C ARG A 426 -24.46 -3.28 -0.04
N PHE A 427 -23.14 -3.48 -0.02
CA PHE A 427 -22.33 -3.68 -1.23
C PHE A 427 -21.89 -5.14 -1.44
N LYS A 428 -22.46 -6.11 -0.72
CA LYS A 428 -22.06 -7.52 -0.79
C LYS A 428 -22.07 -8.11 -2.20
N ASP A 429 -22.96 -7.63 -3.06
CA ASP A 429 -23.07 -8.08 -4.45
C ASP A 429 -22.17 -7.29 -5.42
N HIS A 430 -21.32 -6.40 -4.89
CA HIS A 430 -20.42 -5.53 -5.64
C HIS A 430 -18.96 -5.71 -5.20
N PRO A 431 -18.21 -6.69 -5.73
CA PRO A 431 -16.91 -7.10 -5.21
C PRO A 431 -15.84 -6.00 -5.18
N ASN A 432 -16.01 -4.94 -5.99
CA ASN A 432 -15.05 -3.83 -6.09
C ASN A 432 -15.45 -2.59 -5.29
N ILE A 433 -16.55 -2.65 -4.49
CA ILE A 433 -17.08 -1.52 -3.74
C ILE A 433 -17.23 -1.92 -2.28
N HIS A 434 -16.46 -1.26 -1.41
CA HIS A 434 -16.35 -1.59 0.01
C HIS A 434 -16.81 -0.47 0.94
N CYS A 435 -17.08 0.73 0.41
CA CYS A 435 -17.45 1.90 1.19
C CYS A 435 -18.21 2.94 0.37
N ASN A 436 -18.88 3.88 1.06
CA ASN A 436 -19.71 4.87 0.41
C ASN A 436 -18.95 5.82 -0.54
N ALA A 437 -17.69 6.14 -0.25
CA ALA A 437 -16.88 6.95 -1.16
C ALA A 437 -16.71 6.31 -2.54
N GLN A 438 -16.88 4.98 -2.63
CA GLN A 438 -16.72 4.21 -3.86
C GLN A 438 -18.01 4.06 -4.68
N MET A 439 -19.16 4.50 -4.16
CA MET A 439 -20.43 4.41 -4.88
C MET A 439 -20.34 5.04 -6.28
N THR A 440 -20.86 4.32 -7.27
CA THR A 440 -21.11 4.86 -8.60
C THR A 440 -22.31 5.81 -8.60
N GLU A 441 -22.49 6.59 -9.64
CA GLU A 441 -23.63 7.51 -9.76
C GLU A 441 -24.99 6.77 -9.66
N ARG A 442 -25.09 5.59 -10.28
CA ARG A 442 -26.28 4.74 -10.16
C ARG A 442 -26.56 4.32 -8.71
N MET A 443 -25.52 4.01 -7.95
CA MET A 443 -25.65 3.61 -6.54
C MET A 443 -25.99 4.79 -5.64
N ILE A 444 -25.53 5.99 -5.96
CA ILE A 444 -25.93 7.21 -5.23
C ILE A 444 -27.44 7.39 -5.33
N HIS A 445 -28.02 7.27 -6.52
CA HIS A 445 -29.47 7.32 -6.70
C HIS A 445 -30.22 6.21 -5.97
N GLN A 446 -29.62 5.03 -5.85
CA GLN A 446 -30.25 3.90 -5.18
C GLN A 446 -30.19 3.99 -3.65
N TYR A 447 -29.07 4.42 -3.08
CA TYR A 447 -28.78 4.30 -1.64
C TYR A 447 -28.69 5.63 -0.89
N ALA A 448 -28.54 6.74 -1.60
CA ALA A 448 -28.36 8.06 -1.02
C ALA A 448 -29.36 9.10 -1.55
N GLU A 449 -30.52 8.64 -2.09
CA GLU A 449 -31.54 9.56 -2.57
C GLU A 449 -32.15 10.33 -1.39
N PRO A 450 -32.08 11.68 -1.42
CA PRO A 450 -32.63 12.53 -0.36
C PRO A 450 -34.17 12.64 -0.48
N ASP A 451 -34.83 12.85 0.65
CA ASP A 451 -36.27 13.20 0.68
C ASP A 451 -36.51 14.60 0.08
N GLU A 452 -37.77 14.98 -0.11
CA GLU A 452 -38.14 16.26 -0.75
C GLU A 452 -37.65 17.50 0.05
N GLN A 453 -37.62 17.41 1.37
CA GLN A 453 -37.09 18.48 2.22
C GLN A 453 -35.57 18.63 2.02
N SER A 454 -34.86 17.52 2.00
CA SER A 454 -33.43 17.46 1.73
C SER A 454 -33.08 17.92 0.32
N LYS A 455 -33.87 17.57 -0.69
CA LYS A 455 -33.72 18.07 -2.07
C LYS A 455 -33.86 19.59 -2.15
N THR A 456 -34.79 20.18 -1.42
CA THR A 456 -34.99 21.64 -1.37
C THR A 456 -33.78 22.33 -0.73
N LEU A 457 -33.29 21.79 0.40
CA LEU A 457 -32.09 22.30 1.07
C LEU A 457 -30.86 22.22 0.14
N LEU A 458 -30.67 21.08 -0.51
CA LEU A 458 -29.53 20.84 -1.40
C LEU A 458 -29.57 21.76 -2.63
N ARG A 459 -30.75 21.98 -3.23
CA ARG A 459 -30.95 22.93 -4.33
C ARG A 459 -30.54 24.35 -3.91
N SER A 460 -31.06 24.82 -2.77
CA SER A 460 -30.72 26.16 -2.23
C SER A 460 -29.22 26.31 -1.97
N ALA A 461 -28.57 25.26 -1.45
CA ALA A 461 -27.14 25.26 -1.21
C ALA A 461 -26.34 25.30 -2.52
N MET A 462 -26.76 24.51 -3.54
CA MET A 462 -26.10 24.49 -4.85
C MET A 462 -26.17 25.85 -5.55
N GLU A 463 -27.33 26.50 -5.53
CA GLU A 463 -27.51 27.82 -6.12
C GLU A 463 -26.71 28.89 -5.38
N ARG A 464 -26.82 28.92 -4.04
CA ARG A 464 -26.16 29.92 -3.19
C ARG A 464 -24.63 29.81 -3.19
N LEU A 465 -24.11 28.56 -3.16
CA LEU A 465 -22.68 28.28 -3.08
C LEU A 465 -22.05 28.01 -4.45
N LYS A 466 -22.84 28.07 -5.54
CA LYS A 466 -22.40 27.79 -6.93
C LYS A 466 -21.69 26.45 -7.07
N LEU A 467 -22.22 25.41 -6.41
CA LEU A 467 -21.60 24.09 -6.39
C LEU A 467 -21.75 23.36 -7.74
N SER A 468 -20.74 22.58 -8.11
CA SER A 468 -20.77 21.76 -9.32
C SER A 468 -21.62 20.50 -9.17
N ALA A 469 -22.02 19.86 -10.28
CA ALA A 469 -22.70 18.56 -10.26
C ALA A 469 -21.85 17.47 -9.57
N ARG A 470 -20.53 17.56 -9.64
CA ARG A 470 -19.64 16.66 -8.91
C ARG A 470 -19.72 16.87 -7.41
N ALA A 471 -19.80 18.11 -6.95
CA ALA A 471 -20.01 18.44 -5.54
C ALA A 471 -21.34 17.88 -5.01
N TYR A 472 -22.41 17.90 -5.83
CA TYR A 472 -23.67 17.26 -5.52
C TYR A 472 -23.51 15.77 -5.16
N ASN A 473 -22.89 14.98 -6.04
CA ASN A 473 -22.65 13.57 -5.81
C ASN A 473 -21.79 13.31 -4.56
N ARG A 474 -20.78 14.17 -4.28
CA ARG A 474 -19.94 14.09 -3.09
C ARG A 474 -20.74 14.33 -1.81
N ILE A 475 -21.57 15.37 -1.78
CA ILE A 475 -22.45 15.67 -0.65
C ILE A 475 -23.34 14.47 -0.34
N LEU A 476 -23.94 13.83 -1.35
CA LEU A 476 -24.79 12.67 -1.14
C LEU A 476 -24.04 11.46 -0.58
N LYS A 477 -22.82 11.19 -1.06
CA LYS A 477 -21.96 10.12 -0.51
C LYS A 477 -21.63 10.35 0.96
N VAL A 478 -21.26 11.59 1.31
CA VAL A 478 -20.93 11.99 2.69
C VAL A 478 -22.19 11.93 3.57
N ALA A 479 -23.33 12.45 3.10
CA ALA A 479 -24.59 12.41 3.82
C ALA A 479 -25.05 10.96 4.08
N ARG A 480 -24.87 10.04 3.11
CA ARG A 480 -25.13 8.61 3.33
C ARG A 480 -24.25 8.02 4.44
N THR A 481 -22.98 8.44 4.49
CA THR A 481 -22.06 7.99 5.53
C THR A 481 -22.45 8.52 6.92
N ILE A 482 -22.89 9.78 7.01
CA ILE A 482 -23.39 10.35 8.25
C ILE A 482 -24.64 9.60 8.73
N ALA A 483 -25.57 9.29 7.82
CA ALA A 483 -26.75 8.50 8.13
C ALA A 483 -26.39 7.07 8.59
N ASP A 484 -25.35 6.43 7.99
CA ASP A 484 -24.87 5.12 8.43
C ASP A 484 -24.27 5.16 9.85
N LEU A 485 -23.56 6.24 10.21
CA LEU A 485 -23.05 6.46 11.56
C LEU A 485 -24.15 6.64 12.60
N GLU A 486 -25.28 7.20 12.20
CA GLU A 486 -26.47 7.39 13.03
C GLU A 486 -27.44 6.19 12.96
N ASN A 487 -27.07 5.13 12.21
CA ASN A 487 -27.91 3.97 11.94
C ASN A 487 -29.29 4.34 11.37
N SER A 488 -29.33 5.38 10.54
CA SER A 488 -30.53 5.86 9.85
C SER A 488 -30.61 5.27 8.45
N GLU A 489 -31.73 4.62 8.11
CA GLU A 489 -31.93 4.09 6.77
C GLU A 489 -32.12 5.21 5.73
N PRO A 490 -33.03 6.22 5.94
CA PRO A 490 -33.15 7.35 5.01
C PRO A 490 -32.09 8.42 5.26
N VAL A 491 -31.67 9.07 4.18
CA VAL A 491 -30.87 10.29 4.26
C VAL A 491 -31.78 11.47 4.54
N GLN A 492 -31.65 12.08 5.72
CA GLN A 492 -32.47 13.17 6.22
C GLN A 492 -31.81 14.55 6.04
N ALA A 493 -32.57 15.62 6.21
CA ALA A 493 -32.12 16.99 5.97
C ALA A 493 -30.90 17.41 6.81
N HIS A 494 -30.79 16.94 8.07
CA HIS A 494 -29.64 17.25 8.92
C HIS A 494 -28.35 16.55 8.43
N HIS A 495 -28.44 15.34 7.86
CA HIS A 495 -27.27 14.67 7.24
C HIS A 495 -26.75 15.46 6.03
N ILE A 496 -27.68 15.99 5.21
CA ILE A 496 -27.33 16.86 4.07
C ILE A 496 -26.72 18.18 4.56
N ALA A 497 -27.30 18.78 5.62
CA ALA A 497 -26.78 20.04 6.18
C ALA A 497 -25.34 19.88 6.71
N GLU A 498 -25.07 18.79 7.45
CA GLU A 498 -23.70 18.47 7.92
C GLU A 498 -22.76 18.24 6.73
N ALA A 499 -23.15 17.47 5.72
CA ALA A 499 -22.34 17.20 4.53
C ALA A 499 -22.01 18.45 3.71
N ILE A 500 -22.97 19.40 3.57
CA ILE A 500 -22.74 20.71 2.93
C ILE A 500 -21.72 21.52 3.73
N GLY A 501 -21.73 21.43 5.06
CA GLY A 501 -20.76 22.09 5.94
C GLY A 501 -19.32 21.72 5.63
N TYR A 502 -19.06 20.53 5.12
CA TYR A 502 -17.74 20.03 4.73
C TYR A 502 -17.28 20.45 3.32
N ARG A 503 -17.94 21.44 2.69
CA ARG A 503 -17.57 21.95 1.34
C ARG A 503 -17.18 23.44 1.37
N SER A 504 -16.36 23.83 2.33
CA SER A 504 -16.01 25.22 2.59
C SER A 504 -15.18 25.89 1.48
N LEU A 505 -14.30 25.14 0.82
CA LEU A 505 -13.42 25.66 -0.26
C LEU A 505 -14.14 25.83 -1.62
N ASP A 506 -15.27 25.18 -1.81
CA ASP A 506 -16.04 25.28 -3.06
C ASP A 506 -16.82 26.61 -3.14
N ARG A 507 -16.89 27.36 -2.04
CA ARG A 507 -17.52 28.69 -2.00
C ARG A 507 -16.66 29.63 -2.84
N GLY A 508 -17.22 30.18 -3.94
CA GLY A 508 -16.50 30.97 -4.95
C GLY A 508 -15.73 32.22 -4.43
N ASP A 509 -15.94 32.58 -3.17
CA ASP A 509 -15.40 33.79 -2.55
C ASP A 509 -14.33 33.48 -1.47
N TRP A 510 -13.73 32.27 -1.49
CA TRP A 510 -12.77 31.93 -0.44
C TRP A 510 -11.57 32.88 -0.38
N ALA A 511 -11.12 33.36 -1.55
CA ALA A 511 -10.06 34.38 -1.66
C ALA A 511 -10.56 35.81 -1.36
N GLU A 512 -11.89 36.04 -1.32
CA GLU A 512 -12.51 37.37 -1.13
C GLU A 512 -13.04 37.58 0.30
N ARG A 513 -12.99 36.57 1.18
CA ARG A 513 -13.51 36.64 2.56
C ARG A 513 -12.76 37.58 3.52
N GLY A 514 -11.77 38.33 3.04
CA GLY A 514 -10.91 39.19 3.83
C GLY A 514 -10.83 40.64 3.35
N VAL A 515 -11.85 41.11 2.61
CA VAL A 515 -11.95 42.54 2.25
C VAL A 515 -13.13 43.15 2.96
#